data_46679f27c1ce7decc0ac9b6becf075e4
#
_entry.id   46679f27c1ce7decc0ac9b6becf075e4
#
_cell.length_a   1.000
_cell.length_b   1.000
_cell.length_c   1.000
_cell.angle_alpha   90.00
_cell.angle_beta   90.00
_cell.angle_gamma   90.00
#
_symmetry.space_group_name_H-M   'P 1'
#
loop_
_entity.id
_entity.type
_entity.pdbx_description
1 polymer ?
#
loop_
_entity_poly.entity_id
_entity_poly.type
_entity_poly.pdbx_seq_one_letter_code
_entity_poly.pdbx_strand_id
1 'polypeptide(L)'
;LTNITTIIHSCSYSLKEPLSPHAAAEIEGITINPDTIKIPNSNHLLVEMAGGLMVPFNNEGYLFSDFLVQHKLPTVLVSRHYLGSINHTLLSVELLKKLKIPLLGIVFVGDEHKTTEAAIKKNANTSNFHRIPITSSLNTSFIEKEALKLKGSSFLKNI
;
A
#
# COMPACT_ATOMS: atom_id res chain seq x y z
N LEU A 1 -12.29 20.49 10.14
CA LEU A 1 -12.45 19.24 9.36
C LEU A 1 -13.86 19.22 8.82
N THR A 2 -14.01 19.43 7.51
CA THR A 2 -15.28 19.20 6.84
C THR A 2 -15.66 17.73 7.08
N ASN A 3 -16.92 17.48 7.40
CA ASN A 3 -17.50 16.14 7.53
C ASN A 3 -17.45 15.44 6.16
N ILE A 4 -16.26 14.96 5.78
CA ILE A 4 -16.11 14.11 4.59
C ILE A 4 -16.56 12.73 5.04
N THR A 5 -17.74 12.32 4.57
CA THR A 5 -18.20 10.96 4.77
C THR A 5 -17.31 10.03 3.94
N THR A 6 -16.41 9.31 4.59
CA THR A 6 -15.62 8.27 3.93
C THR A 6 -16.53 7.12 3.56
N ILE A 7 -16.61 6.79 2.28
CA ILE A 7 -17.35 5.63 1.79
C ILE A 7 -16.39 4.44 1.76
N ILE A 8 -16.73 3.38 2.49
CA ILE A 8 -16.04 2.10 2.41
C ILE A 8 -16.81 1.24 1.41
N HIS A 9 -16.17 0.94 0.29
CA HIS A 9 -16.75 0.07 -0.74
C HIS A 9 -16.70 -1.39 -0.30
N SER A 10 -17.69 -2.17 -0.70
CA SER A 10 -17.72 -3.61 -0.45
C SER A 10 -16.55 -4.31 -1.14
N CYS A 11 -16.01 -5.33 -0.50
CA CYS A 11 -15.01 -6.21 -1.11
C CYS A 11 -15.62 -6.94 -2.32
N SER A 12 -14.86 -7.08 -3.41
CA SER A 12 -15.26 -7.94 -4.54
C SER A 12 -15.23 -9.42 -4.14
N TYR A 13 -14.28 -9.78 -3.28
CA TYR A 13 -14.15 -11.11 -2.69
C TYR A 13 -13.91 -10.95 -1.19
N SER A 14 -14.67 -11.67 -0.37
CA SER A 14 -14.48 -11.74 1.08
C SER A 14 -14.09 -13.17 1.43
N LEU A 15 -12.83 -13.35 1.84
CA LEU A 15 -12.27 -14.65 2.19
C LEU A 15 -12.12 -14.75 3.70
N LYS A 16 -12.30 -15.93 4.25
CA LYS A 16 -12.30 -16.18 5.72
C LYS A 16 -10.90 -16.35 6.27
N GLU A 17 -10.04 -17.03 5.49
CA GLU A 17 -8.69 -17.35 5.96
C GLU A 17 -7.73 -16.16 5.80
N PRO A 18 -6.95 -15.83 6.85
CA PRO A 18 -5.98 -14.73 6.81
C PRO A 18 -4.70 -15.12 6.06
N LEU A 19 -4.86 -15.52 4.80
CA LEU A 19 -3.80 -15.94 3.90
C LEU A 19 -3.72 -15.02 2.68
N SER A 20 -2.76 -15.29 1.80
CA SER A 20 -2.74 -14.65 0.49
C SER A 20 -4.00 -14.99 -0.30
N PRO A 21 -4.53 -14.07 -1.14
CA PRO A 21 -5.82 -14.26 -1.80
C PRO A 21 -5.96 -15.59 -2.55
N HIS A 22 -4.95 -15.99 -3.33
CA HIS A 22 -4.98 -17.25 -4.05
C HIS A 22 -5.12 -18.47 -3.12
N ALA A 23 -4.39 -18.49 -2.00
CA ALA A 23 -4.42 -19.62 -1.06
C ALA A 23 -5.73 -19.67 -0.28
N ALA A 24 -6.25 -18.53 0.17
CA ALA A 24 -7.54 -18.48 0.86
C ALA A 24 -8.70 -18.87 -0.07
N ALA A 25 -8.67 -18.40 -1.32
CA ALA A 25 -9.67 -18.73 -2.33
C ALA A 25 -9.65 -20.25 -2.68
N GLU A 26 -8.47 -20.84 -2.78
CA GLU A 26 -8.32 -22.29 -3.02
C GLU A 26 -8.99 -23.12 -1.90
N ILE A 27 -8.75 -22.76 -0.63
CA ILE A 27 -9.38 -23.44 0.52
C ILE A 27 -10.91 -23.35 0.47
N GLU A 28 -11.43 -22.19 0.02
CA GLU A 28 -12.88 -21.93 -0.04
C GLU A 28 -13.52 -22.37 -1.36
N GLY A 29 -12.76 -22.93 -2.30
CA GLY A 29 -13.24 -23.33 -3.62
C GLY A 29 -13.70 -22.15 -4.48
N ILE A 30 -13.12 -20.97 -4.24
CA ILE A 30 -13.44 -19.72 -4.96
C ILE A 30 -12.36 -19.45 -6.01
N THR A 31 -12.77 -19.10 -7.23
CA THR A 31 -11.85 -18.61 -8.26
C THR A 31 -11.91 -17.09 -8.29
N ILE A 32 -10.79 -16.44 -8.01
CA ILE A 32 -10.69 -14.98 -8.13
C ILE A 32 -10.40 -14.62 -9.59
N ASN A 33 -11.35 -13.90 -10.19
CA ASN A 33 -11.16 -13.30 -11.51
C ASN A 33 -10.85 -11.79 -11.34
N PRO A 34 -9.62 -11.34 -11.60
CA PRO A 34 -9.23 -9.93 -11.46
C PRO A 34 -10.07 -8.98 -12.32
N ASP A 35 -10.54 -9.40 -13.49
CA ASP A 35 -11.33 -8.57 -14.41
C ASP A 35 -12.72 -8.23 -13.85
N THR A 36 -13.20 -8.97 -12.87
CA THR A 36 -14.48 -8.66 -12.19
C THR A 36 -14.34 -7.62 -11.10
N ILE A 37 -13.11 -7.29 -10.68
CA ILE A 37 -12.83 -6.30 -9.65
C ILE A 37 -12.94 -4.90 -10.26
N LYS A 38 -14.00 -4.19 -9.92
CA LYS A 38 -14.24 -2.84 -10.43
C LYS A 38 -13.66 -1.79 -9.51
N ILE A 39 -12.84 -0.91 -10.06
CA ILE A 39 -12.40 0.29 -9.37
C ILE A 39 -13.55 1.30 -9.37
N PRO A 40 -14.01 1.77 -8.19
CA PRO A 40 -15.04 2.79 -8.10
C PRO A 40 -14.62 4.08 -8.81
N ASN A 41 -15.54 4.70 -9.53
CA ASN A 41 -15.30 6.01 -10.11
C ASN A 41 -15.41 7.09 -9.02
N SER A 42 -14.28 7.59 -8.56
CA SER A 42 -14.19 8.61 -7.50
C SER A 42 -12.98 9.52 -7.74
N ASN A 43 -13.16 10.81 -7.44
CA ASN A 43 -12.06 11.79 -7.51
C ASN A 43 -11.02 11.58 -6.39
N HIS A 44 -11.42 10.92 -5.31
CA HIS A 44 -10.56 10.60 -4.17
C HIS A 44 -10.78 9.15 -3.78
N LEU A 45 -9.90 8.27 -4.23
CA LEU A 45 -9.97 6.84 -3.96
C LEU A 45 -8.64 6.36 -3.37
N LEU A 46 -8.73 5.61 -2.27
CA LEU A 46 -7.62 4.86 -1.71
C LEU A 46 -7.90 3.37 -1.89
N VAL A 47 -6.99 2.67 -2.54
CA VAL A 47 -7.04 1.22 -2.74
C VAL A 47 -5.94 0.58 -1.90
N GLU A 48 -6.31 -0.27 -0.94
CA GLU A 48 -5.36 -1.06 -0.17
C GLU A 48 -5.25 -2.46 -0.78
N MET A 49 -4.01 -2.88 -1.05
CA MET A 49 -3.74 -4.23 -1.56
C MET A 49 -3.57 -5.22 -0.40
N ALA A 50 -4.03 -6.45 -0.58
CA ALA A 50 -3.92 -7.50 0.44
C ALA A 50 -2.53 -8.18 0.42
N GLY A 51 -1.46 -7.40 0.53
CA GLY A 51 -0.08 -7.88 0.56
C GLY A 51 0.86 -7.09 -0.33
N GLY A 52 2.03 -7.68 -0.64
CA GLY A 52 3.06 -7.04 -1.46
C GLY A 52 2.81 -7.18 -2.95
N LEU A 53 3.57 -6.44 -3.75
CA LEU A 53 3.42 -6.33 -5.21
C LEU A 53 3.44 -7.66 -5.97
N MET A 54 4.21 -8.65 -5.46
CA MET A 54 4.36 -9.97 -6.08
C MET A 54 3.44 -11.04 -5.48
N VAL A 55 2.47 -10.64 -4.64
CA VAL A 55 1.48 -11.58 -4.11
C VAL A 55 0.47 -11.93 -5.20
N PRO A 56 0.17 -13.23 -5.42
CA PRO A 56 -0.80 -13.64 -6.40
C PRO A 56 -2.24 -13.34 -5.98
N PHE A 57 -3.04 -12.86 -6.90
CA PHE A 57 -4.49 -12.80 -6.78
C PHE A 57 -5.13 -14.18 -6.88
N ASN A 58 -4.62 -14.98 -7.82
CA ASN A 58 -5.16 -16.28 -8.18
C ASN A 58 -4.05 -17.29 -8.50
N ASN A 59 -4.42 -18.54 -8.74
CA ASN A 59 -3.50 -19.62 -9.10
C ASN A 59 -3.05 -19.57 -10.57
N GLU A 60 -3.57 -18.65 -11.36
CA GLU A 60 -3.20 -18.43 -12.77
C GLU A 60 -1.98 -17.49 -12.92
N GLY A 61 -1.44 -17.00 -11.80
CA GLY A 61 -0.23 -16.19 -11.76
C GLY A 61 -0.45 -14.69 -11.96
N TYR A 62 -1.69 -14.20 -11.88
CA TYR A 62 -1.98 -12.77 -11.87
C TYR A 62 -1.59 -12.16 -10.53
N LEU A 63 -0.72 -11.15 -10.55
CA LEU A 63 -0.14 -10.54 -9.35
C LEU A 63 -0.81 -9.18 -9.02
N PHE A 64 -0.61 -8.69 -7.79
CA PHE A 64 -1.03 -7.33 -7.45
C PHE A 64 -0.36 -6.26 -8.32
N SER A 65 0.89 -6.47 -8.72
CA SER A 65 1.57 -5.58 -9.67
C SER A 65 0.89 -5.51 -11.04
N ASP A 66 0.31 -6.62 -11.51
CA ASP A 66 -0.44 -6.64 -12.78
C ASP A 66 -1.72 -5.82 -12.67
N PHE A 67 -2.40 -5.92 -11.53
CA PHE A 67 -3.59 -5.10 -11.24
C PHE A 67 -3.26 -3.60 -11.23
N LEU A 68 -2.14 -3.21 -10.61
CA LEU A 68 -1.71 -1.81 -10.61
C LEU A 68 -1.40 -1.30 -12.02
N VAL A 69 -0.76 -2.13 -12.86
CA VAL A 69 -0.47 -1.79 -14.27
C VAL A 69 -1.77 -1.66 -15.06
N GLN A 70 -2.67 -2.65 -14.95
CA GLN A 70 -3.94 -2.69 -15.68
C GLN A 70 -4.81 -1.45 -15.39
N HIS A 71 -4.87 -1.05 -14.11
CA HIS A 71 -5.69 0.08 -13.68
C HIS A 71 -4.92 1.41 -13.62
N LYS A 72 -3.62 1.43 -13.99
CA LYS A 72 -2.76 2.63 -13.97
C LYS A 72 -2.75 3.34 -12.63
N LEU A 73 -2.70 2.58 -11.53
CA LEU A 73 -2.79 3.12 -10.17
C LEU A 73 -1.42 3.60 -9.69
N PRO A 74 -1.26 4.89 -9.38
CA PRO A 74 -0.06 5.36 -8.71
C PRO A 74 -0.02 4.81 -7.27
N THR A 75 1.18 4.59 -6.76
CA THR A 75 1.39 3.80 -5.55
C THR A 75 2.11 4.58 -4.46
N VAL A 76 1.62 4.48 -3.23
CA VAL A 76 2.35 4.81 -2.00
C VAL A 76 2.86 3.50 -1.40
N LEU A 77 4.17 3.39 -1.20
CA LEU A 77 4.77 2.20 -0.60
C LEU A 77 4.84 2.35 0.92
N VAL A 78 4.29 1.38 1.64
CA VAL A 78 4.38 1.33 3.11
C VAL A 78 5.52 0.40 3.51
N SER A 79 6.46 0.91 4.30
CA SER A 79 7.66 0.19 4.73
C SER A 79 7.76 0.16 6.25
N ARG A 80 7.62 -1.03 6.84
CA ARG A 80 7.88 -1.27 8.27
C ARG A 80 9.31 -1.75 8.46
N HIS A 81 9.97 -1.32 9.55
CA HIS A 81 11.34 -1.75 9.85
C HIS A 81 11.38 -3.14 10.50
N TYR A 82 12.18 -4.02 9.91
CA TYR A 82 12.56 -5.35 10.40
C TYR A 82 13.83 -5.81 9.67
N LEU A 83 14.46 -6.90 10.11
CA LEU A 83 15.63 -7.46 9.43
C LEU A 83 15.27 -7.93 8.01
N GLY A 84 15.85 -7.27 7.01
CA GLY A 84 15.51 -7.49 5.58
C GLY A 84 14.64 -6.40 4.96
N SER A 85 14.10 -5.43 5.73
CA SER A 85 13.20 -4.39 5.22
C SER A 85 13.85 -3.47 4.16
N ILE A 86 15.16 -3.20 4.25
CA ILE A 86 15.88 -2.45 3.21
C ILE A 86 15.73 -3.17 1.86
N ASN A 87 16.08 -4.46 1.84
CA ASN A 87 16.02 -5.26 0.63
C ASN A 87 14.59 -5.33 0.07
N HIS A 88 13.59 -5.64 0.90
CA HIS A 88 12.21 -5.75 0.45
C HIS A 88 11.64 -4.42 -0.06
N THR A 89 11.98 -3.31 0.61
CA THR A 89 11.54 -1.97 0.18
C THR A 89 12.18 -1.61 -1.17
N LEU A 90 13.49 -1.82 -1.33
CA LEU A 90 14.19 -1.47 -2.57
C LEU A 90 13.80 -2.41 -3.73
N LEU A 91 13.58 -3.70 -3.49
CA LEU A 91 13.03 -4.60 -4.51
C LEU A 91 11.65 -4.13 -4.99
N SER A 92 10.78 -3.69 -4.07
CA SER A 92 9.47 -3.13 -4.42
C SER A 92 9.61 -1.85 -5.26
N VAL A 93 10.51 -0.96 -4.88
CA VAL A 93 10.82 0.28 -5.65
C VAL A 93 11.30 -0.05 -7.06
N GLU A 94 12.24 -0.97 -7.19
CA GLU A 94 12.77 -1.36 -8.50
C GLU A 94 11.71 -2.05 -9.38
N LEU A 95 10.81 -2.84 -8.78
CA LEU A 95 9.69 -3.44 -9.51
C LEU A 95 8.72 -2.37 -10.02
N LEU A 96 8.31 -1.42 -9.17
CA LEU A 96 7.45 -0.30 -9.57
C LEU A 96 8.07 0.48 -10.73
N LYS A 97 9.37 0.77 -10.65
CA LYS A 97 10.11 1.45 -11.70
C LYS A 97 10.14 0.65 -13.00
N LYS A 98 10.46 -0.66 -12.93
CA LYS A 98 10.48 -1.58 -14.09
C LYS A 98 9.10 -1.64 -14.78
N LEU A 99 8.03 -1.68 -14.01
CA LEU A 99 6.65 -1.72 -14.51
C LEU A 99 6.10 -0.34 -14.88
N LYS A 100 6.88 0.73 -14.69
CA LYS A 100 6.48 2.12 -14.94
C LYS A 100 5.25 2.55 -14.13
N ILE A 101 5.09 1.98 -12.92
CA ILE A 101 4.07 2.38 -11.97
C ILE A 101 4.60 3.59 -11.18
N PRO A 102 3.90 4.72 -11.15
CA PRO A 102 4.35 5.89 -10.42
C PRO A 102 4.44 5.63 -8.92
N LEU A 103 5.62 5.82 -8.33
CA LEU A 103 5.82 5.80 -6.88
C LEU A 103 5.61 7.23 -6.35
N LEU A 104 4.49 7.46 -5.66
CA LEU A 104 4.15 8.77 -5.09
C LEU A 104 4.96 9.09 -3.84
N GLY A 105 5.39 8.07 -3.11
CA GLY A 105 6.22 8.24 -1.92
C GLY A 105 6.31 6.96 -1.09
N ILE A 106 7.11 7.03 -0.01
CA ILE A 106 7.29 5.93 0.94
C ILE A 106 6.88 6.38 2.32
N VAL A 107 6.00 5.61 2.97
CA VAL A 107 5.60 5.81 4.36
C VAL A 107 6.30 4.78 5.24
N PHE A 108 7.18 5.24 6.12
CA PHE A 108 7.77 4.41 7.14
C PHE A 108 6.80 4.21 8.31
N VAL A 109 6.66 2.98 8.79
CA VAL A 109 5.81 2.65 9.93
C VAL A 109 6.68 2.17 11.09
N GLY A 110 6.54 2.84 12.24
CA GLY A 110 7.28 2.56 13.45
C GLY A 110 8.29 3.64 13.83
N ASP A 111 9.15 3.32 14.80
CA ASP A 111 10.19 4.23 15.28
C ASP A 111 11.23 4.51 14.21
N GLU A 112 11.92 5.63 14.35
CA GLU A 112 12.97 6.00 13.42
C GLU A 112 14.13 5.00 13.48
N HIS A 113 14.52 4.51 12.33
CA HIS A 113 15.73 3.70 12.16
C HIS A 113 16.66 4.39 11.16
N LYS A 114 17.47 5.34 11.66
CA LYS A 114 18.26 6.28 10.87
C LYS A 114 19.08 5.62 9.75
N THR A 115 19.80 4.54 10.08
CA THR A 115 20.65 3.84 9.09
C THR A 115 19.85 3.13 8.00
N THR A 116 18.77 2.44 8.37
CA THR A 116 17.87 1.78 7.43
C THR A 116 17.21 2.78 6.50
N GLU A 117 16.67 3.86 7.06
CA GLU A 117 16.01 4.89 6.26
C GLU A 117 16.96 5.66 5.37
N ALA A 118 18.16 5.98 5.86
CA ALA A 118 19.19 6.61 5.03
C ALA A 118 19.54 5.74 3.81
N ALA A 119 19.66 4.42 3.99
CA ALA A 119 19.91 3.49 2.91
C ALA A 119 18.75 3.45 1.90
N ILE A 120 17.50 3.40 2.39
CA ILE A 120 16.31 3.43 1.52
C ILE A 120 16.21 4.77 0.80
N LYS A 121 16.31 5.89 1.51
CA LYS A 121 16.21 7.24 0.96
C LYS A 121 17.24 7.49 -0.15
N LYS A 122 18.46 6.98 0.02
CA LYS A 122 19.53 7.12 -0.97
C LYS A 122 19.23 6.36 -2.27
N ASN A 123 18.51 5.24 -2.20
CA ASN A 123 18.35 4.32 -3.32
C ASN A 123 16.92 4.27 -3.88
N ALA A 124 15.91 4.85 -3.21
CA ALA A 124 14.51 4.74 -3.60
C ALA A 124 14.09 5.64 -4.77
N ASN A 125 14.98 6.48 -5.29
CA ASN A 125 14.70 7.40 -6.40
C ASN A 125 13.41 8.25 -6.20
N THR A 126 13.11 8.59 -4.95
CA THR A 126 12.05 9.52 -4.54
C THR A 126 12.55 10.38 -3.40
N SER A 127 12.06 11.61 -3.31
CA SER A 127 12.30 12.51 -2.16
C SER A 127 11.10 12.58 -1.23
N ASN A 128 10.03 11.85 -1.53
CA ASN A 128 8.77 11.94 -0.82
C ASN A 128 8.64 10.85 0.24
N PHE A 129 8.90 11.22 1.50
CA PHE A 129 8.88 10.32 2.65
C PHE A 129 8.00 10.87 3.77
N HIS A 130 7.28 9.98 4.44
CA HIS A 130 6.53 10.27 5.65
C HIS A 130 6.75 9.19 6.68
N ARG A 131 6.39 9.44 7.96
CA ARG A 131 6.45 8.45 9.03
C ARG A 131 5.16 8.46 9.83
N ILE A 132 4.68 7.26 10.15
CA ILE A 132 3.57 7.02 11.06
C ILE A 132 4.10 6.11 12.18
N PRO A 133 4.04 6.52 13.46
CA PRO A 133 4.51 5.68 14.57
C PRO A 133 3.55 4.50 14.80
N ILE A 134 4.07 3.41 15.38
CA ILE A 134 3.23 2.34 15.91
C ILE A 134 2.59 2.86 17.21
N THR A 135 1.33 2.54 17.41
CA THR A 135 0.58 2.87 18.62
C THR A 135 0.01 1.61 19.27
N SER A 136 -0.07 1.59 20.58
CA SER A 136 -0.80 0.56 21.31
C SER A 136 -2.32 0.78 21.31
N SER A 137 -2.77 2.00 20.96
CA SER A 137 -4.18 2.38 20.91
C SER A 137 -4.46 3.13 19.62
N LEU A 138 -5.06 2.44 18.65
CA LEU A 138 -5.54 3.05 17.42
C LEU A 138 -6.93 3.64 17.67
N ASN A 139 -6.97 4.94 17.86
CA ASN A 139 -8.20 5.68 18.12
C ASN A 139 -8.28 6.96 17.26
N THR A 140 -9.45 7.61 17.27
CA THR A 140 -9.71 8.81 16.47
C THR A 140 -8.68 9.92 16.74
N SER A 141 -8.31 10.16 17.99
CA SER A 141 -7.34 11.19 18.35
C SER A 141 -5.96 10.94 17.77
N PHE A 142 -5.50 9.67 17.77
CA PHE A 142 -4.25 9.29 17.12
C PHE A 142 -4.33 9.53 15.60
N ILE A 143 -5.42 9.08 14.96
CA ILE A 143 -5.61 9.24 13.51
C ILE A 143 -5.63 10.72 13.13
N GLU A 144 -6.37 11.55 13.85
CA GLU A 144 -6.45 13.00 13.60
C GLU A 144 -5.08 13.67 13.73
N LYS A 145 -4.33 13.33 14.78
CA LYS A 145 -2.97 13.84 15.00
C LYS A 145 -2.03 13.49 13.84
N GLU A 146 -2.02 12.24 13.40
CA GLU A 146 -1.16 11.81 12.30
C GLU A 146 -1.63 12.37 10.94
N ALA A 147 -2.94 12.51 10.73
CA ALA A 147 -3.50 13.17 9.55
C ALA A 147 -3.11 14.66 9.47
N LEU A 148 -3.10 15.37 10.61
CA LEU A 148 -2.64 16.77 10.66
C LEU A 148 -1.16 16.90 10.33
N LYS A 149 -0.31 15.98 10.82
CA LYS A 149 1.12 15.96 10.47
C LYS A 149 1.31 15.69 8.97
N LEU A 150 0.57 14.73 8.42
CA LEU A 150 0.61 14.41 7.01
C LEU A 150 0.19 15.60 6.16
N LYS A 151 -0.90 16.29 6.53
CA LYS A 151 -1.40 17.49 5.85
C LYS A 151 -0.36 18.64 5.87
N GLY A 152 0.36 18.79 6.97
CA GLY A 152 1.43 19.79 7.12
C GLY A 152 2.74 19.45 6.42
N SER A 153 2.90 18.21 5.96
CA SER A 153 4.11 17.72 5.31
C SER A 153 4.14 18.03 3.81
N SER A 154 5.32 17.93 3.20
CA SER A 154 5.45 17.99 1.74
C SER A 154 4.90 16.77 1.04
N PHE A 155 4.58 15.70 1.77
CA PHE A 155 4.16 14.40 1.22
C PHE A 155 2.93 14.54 0.32
N LEU A 156 1.86 15.19 0.81
CA LEU A 156 0.62 15.36 0.04
C LEU A 156 0.70 16.42 -1.06
N LYS A 157 1.74 17.27 -1.04
CA LYS A 157 1.93 18.29 -2.11
C LYS A 157 2.40 17.67 -3.42
N ASN A 158 2.90 16.45 -3.36
CA ASN A 158 3.48 15.70 -4.48
C ASN A 158 2.61 14.52 -4.91
N ILE A 159 1.41 14.39 -4.34
CA ILE A 159 0.35 13.45 -4.67
C ILE A 159 -0.83 14.21 -5.23
#